data_a6604a9101886b8baed5338efb76ac77
#
_entry.id   a6604a9101886b8baed5338efb76ac77
#
_cell.length_a   1.000
_cell.length_b   1.000
_cell.length_c   1.000
_cell.angle_alpha   90.00
_cell.angle_beta   90.00
_cell.angle_gamma   90.00
#
_symmetry.space_group_name_H-M   'P 1'
#
loop_
_entity.id
_entity.type
_entity.pdbx_description
1 polymer ?
#
loop_
_entity_poly.entity_id
_entity_poly.type
_entity_poly.pdbx_seq_one_letter_code
_entity_poly.pdbx_strand_id
1 'polypeptide(L)'
;MSLYKNLAKSAILKVMRLIEPHCDYYLARSNQFYPFINPITGIRICQPCELNSKEAWAYGMDKVLHGLTQLLSHEVYQQNIEGAIAELGVYRGFTASVMNHFFPDRKLYLFDTFEGFDLRDLEAEEQLGYNTSSYEDFNDTNIELVMEKMPHKNNIIVKKGWFPESAAGLEDETFCFVLIDADLYQPIYEGLHWFYRRLAKGGYILVDDYNWSDYPGAKKAVHDFSREVGVNYIPIPNATGCVVIGKSKIS
;
A
#
# COMPACT_ATOMS: atom_id res chain seq x y z
N MET A 1 20.23 -33.29 4.25
CA MET A 1 19.61 -32.12 3.56
C MET A 1 19.87 -30.79 4.26
N SER A 2 20.04 -30.71 5.56
CA SER A 2 20.28 -29.46 6.32
C SER A 2 21.69 -28.87 6.09
N LEU A 3 22.73 -29.68 5.99
CA LEU A 3 24.14 -29.25 5.89
C LEU A 3 24.43 -28.54 4.55
N TYR A 4 23.88 -29.06 3.41
CA TYR A 4 24.03 -28.46 2.09
C TYR A 4 23.30 -27.12 1.96
N LYS A 5 22.14 -26.98 2.60
CA LYS A 5 21.41 -25.70 2.62
C LYS A 5 22.20 -24.62 3.40
N ASN A 6 22.88 -25.00 4.47
CA ASN A 6 23.69 -24.07 5.27
C ASN A 6 24.99 -23.66 4.56
N LEU A 7 25.64 -24.58 3.81
CA LEU A 7 26.82 -24.31 3.01
C LEU A 7 26.50 -23.40 1.80
N ALA A 8 25.43 -23.70 1.08
CA ALA A 8 24.97 -22.83 -0.03
C ALA A 8 24.61 -21.42 0.46
N LYS A 9 23.93 -21.33 1.61
CA LYS A 9 23.58 -20.05 2.26
C LYS A 9 24.82 -19.25 2.67
N SER A 10 25.84 -19.91 3.22
CA SER A 10 27.10 -19.28 3.60
C SER A 10 27.89 -18.78 2.38
N ALA A 11 27.89 -19.55 1.27
CA ALA A 11 28.55 -19.15 0.03
C ALA A 11 27.87 -17.93 -0.62
N ILE A 12 26.53 -17.93 -0.69
CA ILE A 12 25.74 -16.80 -1.22
C ILE A 12 26.00 -15.55 -0.39
N LEU A 13 26.00 -15.63 0.94
CA LEU A 13 26.27 -14.49 1.80
C LEU A 13 27.70 -13.92 1.64
N LYS A 14 28.70 -14.79 1.35
CA LYS A 14 30.06 -14.34 1.05
C LYS A 14 30.15 -13.60 -0.27
N VAL A 15 29.50 -14.10 -1.33
CA VAL A 15 29.46 -13.44 -2.63
C VAL A 15 28.75 -12.10 -2.53
N MET A 16 27.62 -12.03 -1.81
CA MET A 16 26.87 -10.79 -1.66
C MET A 16 27.65 -9.71 -0.90
N ARG A 17 28.40 -10.06 0.15
CA ARG A 17 29.28 -9.12 0.85
C ARG A 17 30.41 -8.56 -0.01
N LEU A 18 30.79 -9.25 -1.08
CA LEU A 18 31.78 -8.76 -2.06
C LEU A 18 31.14 -7.78 -3.06
N ILE A 19 29.84 -7.91 -3.31
CA ILE A 19 29.10 -7.12 -4.30
C ILE A 19 28.47 -5.87 -3.63
N GLU A 20 28.05 -5.98 -2.37
CA GLU A 20 27.37 -4.95 -1.58
C GLU A 20 28.03 -3.57 -1.60
N PRO A 21 29.39 -3.42 -1.58
CA PRO A 21 30.02 -2.12 -1.70
C PRO A 21 29.93 -1.47 -3.09
N HIS A 22 29.47 -2.22 -4.10
CA HIS A 22 29.45 -1.80 -5.50
C HIS A 22 28.04 -1.74 -6.10
N CYS A 23 27.02 -2.03 -5.31
CA CYS A 23 25.64 -1.94 -5.73
C CYS A 23 24.75 -1.58 -4.52
N ASP A 24 23.70 -0.81 -4.78
CA ASP A 24 22.73 -0.36 -3.77
C ASP A 24 21.81 -1.49 -3.26
N TYR A 25 22.16 -2.77 -3.51
CA TYR A 25 21.42 -3.92 -3.05
C TYR A 25 22.03 -4.50 -1.77
N TYR A 26 21.24 -4.65 -0.74
CA TYR A 26 21.60 -5.44 0.42
C TYR A 26 20.63 -6.62 0.61
N LEU A 27 21.14 -7.75 1.07
CA LEU A 27 20.34 -8.89 1.45
C LEU A 27 19.90 -8.72 2.91
N ALA A 28 18.68 -8.25 3.09
CA ALA A 28 18.03 -8.38 4.39
C ALA A 28 17.52 -9.82 4.56
N ARG A 29 17.79 -10.43 5.71
CA ARG A 29 17.12 -11.64 6.13
C ARG A 29 15.64 -11.26 6.28
N SER A 30 14.73 -11.97 5.58
CA SER A 30 13.30 -11.74 5.79
C SER A 30 13.03 -11.88 7.30
N ASN A 31 12.59 -10.79 7.92
CA ASN A 31 12.27 -10.80 9.32
C ASN A 31 11.21 -11.86 9.56
N GLN A 32 11.40 -12.64 10.62
CA GLN A 32 10.35 -13.51 11.11
C GLN A 32 9.31 -12.59 11.74
N PHE A 33 8.29 -12.24 10.99
CA PHE A 33 7.11 -11.61 11.60
C PHE A 33 6.54 -12.59 12.62
N TYR A 34 6.14 -12.05 13.77
CA TYR A 34 5.40 -12.85 14.73
C TYR A 34 4.12 -13.34 14.05
N PRO A 35 3.87 -14.64 14.02
CA PRO A 35 2.65 -15.16 13.45
C PRO A 35 1.46 -14.63 14.26
N PHE A 36 0.45 -14.12 13.58
CA PHE A 36 -0.80 -13.82 14.24
C PHE A 36 -1.93 -14.72 13.71
N ILE A 37 -2.96 -14.88 14.51
CA ILE A 37 -4.15 -15.63 14.12
C ILE A 37 -5.18 -14.60 13.67
N ASN A 38 -5.61 -14.70 12.42
CA ASN A 38 -6.72 -13.88 11.94
C ASN A 38 -7.96 -14.15 12.80
N PRO A 39 -8.55 -13.13 13.44
CA PRO A 39 -9.62 -13.33 14.42
C PRO A 39 -10.92 -13.85 13.80
N ILE A 40 -11.11 -13.68 12.49
CA ILE A 40 -12.32 -14.10 11.76
C ILE A 40 -12.17 -15.50 11.20
N THR A 41 -11.06 -15.80 10.53
CA THR A 41 -10.86 -17.10 9.87
C THR A 41 -10.20 -18.13 10.77
N GLY A 42 -9.59 -17.73 11.88
CA GLY A 42 -8.78 -18.60 12.74
C GLY A 42 -7.46 -19.05 12.07
N ILE A 43 -7.15 -18.57 10.88
CA ILE A 43 -5.94 -18.97 10.14
C ILE A 43 -4.73 -18.28 10.75
N ARG A 44 -3.70 -19.07 11.04
CA ARG A 44 -2.40 -18.57 11.48
C ARG A 44 -1.60 -18.06 10.29
N ILE A 45 -1.36 -16.75 10.25
CA ILE A 45 -0.58 -16.09 9.20
C ILE A 45 0.85 -15.92 9.69
N CYS A 46 1.78 -16.62 9.06
CA CYS A 46 3.18 -16.63 9.47
C CYS A 46 4.07 -15.71 8.65
N GLN A 47 3.66 -15.36 7.43
CA GLN A 47 4.43 -14.50 6.52
C GLN A 47 3.48 -13.78 5.55
N PRO A 48 3.79 -12.54 5.15
CA PRO A 48 3.05 -11.81 4.11
C PRO A 48 3.05 -12.50 2.74
N CYS A 49 3.99 -13.45 2.52
CA CYS A 49 4.34 -14.03 1.23
C CYS A 49 3.69 -15.39 0.94
N GLU A 50 2.68 -15.82 1.68
CA GLU A 50 1.93 -17.03 1.32
C GLU A 50 1.00 -16.81 0.11
N LEU A 51 0.81 -15.55 -0.29
CA LEU A 51 0.17 -15.17 -1.54
C LEU A 51 1.17 -15.35 -2.69
N ASN A 52 1.02 -16.42 -3.41
CA ASN A 52 1.64 -16.81 -4.68
C ASN A 52 3.02 -16.18 -5.01
N SER A 53 4.07 -16.71 -4.38
CA SER A 53 5.42 -16.14 -4.33
C SER A 53 6.11 -15.89 -5.68
N LYS A 54 5.67 -16.53 -6.78
CA LYS A 54 6.30 -16.37 -8.09
C LYS A 54 5.87 -15.12 -8.83
N GLU A 55 4.58 -14.77 -8.74
CA GLU A 55 4.05 -13.55 -9.36
C GLU A 55 4.47 -12.31 -8.57
N ALA A 56 4.46 -12.41 -7.24
CA ALA A 56 4.92 -11.37 -6.35
C ALA A 56 6.34 -10.87 -6.64
N TRP A 57 7.26 -11.79 -6.93
CA TRP A 57 8.63 -11.46 -7.28
C TRP A 57 8.77 -10.82 -8.67
N ALA A 58 7.91 -11.20 -9.61
CA ALA A 58 7.95 -10.68 -10.98
C ALA A 58 7.52 -9.20 -11.08
N TYR A 59 6.77 -8.71 -10.08
CA TYR A 59 6.19 -7.36 -10.06
C TYR A 59 6.69 -6.48 -8.90
N GLY A 60 7.83 -6.82 -8.30
CA GLY A 60 8.47 -5.95 -7.30
C GLY A 60 7.70 -5.75 -6.00
N MET A 61 6.88 -6.74 -5.59
CA MET A 61 6.09 -6.64 -4.35
C MET A 61 6.92 -6.20 -3.16
N ASP A 62 6.56 -5.07 -2.59
CA ASP A 62 7.21 -4.54 -1.41
C ASP A 62 6.85 -5.34 -0.15
N LYS A 63 7.84 -6.10 0.34
CA LYS A 63 7.67 -6.93 1.54
C LYS A 63 7.48 -6.11 2.81
N VAL A 64 8.00 -4.89 2.84
CA VAL A 64 7.87 -4.01 4.00
C VAL A 64 6.44 -3.47 4.06
N LEU A 65 5.91 -3.00 2.94
CA LEU A 65 4.53 -2.52 2.84
C LEU A 65 3.51 -3.62 3.22
N HIS A 66 3.72 -4.85 2.72
CA HIS A 66 2.86 -5.98 3.06
C HIS A 66 2.96 -6.39 4.53
N GLY A 67 4.17 -6.43 5.07
CA GLY A 67 4.38 -6.70 6.50
C GLY A 67 3.77 -5.63 7.39
N LEU A 68 3.84 -4.38 6.97
CA LEU A 68 3.22 -3.27 7.67
C LEU A 68 1.68 -3.36 7.61
N THR A 69 1.12 -3.69 6.45
CA THR A 69 -0.32 -3.95 6.28
C THR A 69 -0.79 -5.07 7.22
N GLN A 70 -0.03 -6.17 7.32
CA GLN A 70 -0.31 -7.26 8.26
C GLN A 70 -0.30 -6.79 9.71
N LEU A 71 0.73 -6.06 10.15
CA LEU A 71 0.83 -5.59 11.54
C LEU A 71 -0.29 -4.61 11.88
N LEU A 72 -0.58 -3.66 11.00
CA LEU A 72 -1.64 -2.69 11.22
C LEU A 72 -3.03 -3.31 11.17
N SER A 73 -3.27 -4.35 10.36
CA SER A 73 -4.52 -5.10 10.40
C SER A 73 -4.71 -5.77 11.78
N HIS A 74 -3.65 -6.33 12.34
CA HIS A 74 -3.68 -6.89 13.69
C HIS A 74 -4.04 -5.84 14.74
N GLU A 75 -3.45 -4.64 14.67
CA GLU A 75 -3.79 -3.52 15.56
C GLU A 75 -5.25 -3.09 15.42
N VAL A 76 -5.76 -2.99 14.19
CA VAL A 76 -7.16 -2.66 13.91
C VAL A 76 -8.11 -3.65 14.59
N TYR A 77 -7.84 -4.95 14.45
CA TYR A 77 -8.67 -5.98 15.08
C TYR A 77 -8.52 -6.03 16.60
N GLN A 78 -7.31 -5.97 17.14
CA GLN A 78 -7.08 -5.98 18.59
C GLN A 78 -7.74 -4.80 19.30
N GLN A 79 -7.77 -3.66 18.64
CA GLN A 79 -8.33 -2.43 19.20
C GLN A 79 -9.81 -2.24 18.86
N ASN A 80 -10.44 -3.21 18.18
CA ASN A 80 -11.83 -3.18 17.75
C ASN A 80 -12.17 -1.90 16.96
N ILE A 81 -11.30 -1.50 16.05
CA ILE A 81 -11.53 -0.31 15.22
C ILE A 81 -12.50 -0.71 14.10
N GLU A 82 -13.67 -0.12 14.09
CA GLU A 82 -14.70 -0.35 13.09
C GLU A 82 -14.46 0.49 11.83
N GLY A 83 -14.97 0.01 10.68
CA GLY A 83 -14.91 0.72 9.41
C GLY A 83 -14.54 -0.20 8.24
N ALA A 84 -14.68 0.33 7.05
CA ALA A 84 -14.23 -0.27 5.81
C ALA A 84 -12.71 -0.09 5.63
N ILE A 85 -12.16 -0.71 4.61
CA ILE A 85 -10.81 -0.47 4.15
C ILE A 85 -10.82 0.03 2.70
N ALA A 86 -9.78 0.75 2.28
CA ALA A 86 -9.70 1.28 0.93
C ALA A 86 -8.28 1.26 0.38
N GLU A 87 -8.17 1.12 -0.93
CA GLU A 87 -6.96 1.38 -1.71
C GLU A 87 -7.27 2.42 -2.79
N LEU A 88 -6.44 3.44 -2.86
CA LEU A 88 -6.43 4.45 -3.93
C LEU A 88 -5.16 4.27 -4.74
N GLY A 89 -5.32 3.93 -6.04
CA GLY A 89 -4.27 3.42 -6.89
C GLY A 89 -4.14 1.90 -6.70
N VAL A 90 -4.79 1.15 -7.58
CA VAL A 90 -4.93 -0.32 -7.46
C VAL A 90 -4.05 -1.05 -8.45
N TYR A 91 -3.88 -0.45 -9.63
CA TYR A 91 -3.14 -1.02 -10.75
C TYR A 91 -3.55 -2.47 -11.03
N ARG A 92 -2.68 -3.44 -10.79
CA ARG A 92 -2.93 -4.88 -11.01
C ARG A 92 -3.45 -5.62 -9.78
N GLY A 93 -3.72 -4.91 -8.68
CA GLY A 93 -4.40 -5.43 -7.50
C GLY A 93 -3.56 -6.34 -6.60
N PHE A 94 -2.22 -6.26 -6.64
CA PHE A 94 -1.39 -7.08 -5.75
C PHE A 94 -1.56 -6.65 -4.30
N THR A 95 -1.45 -5.36 -4.01
CA THR A 95 -1.59 -4.84 -2.65
C THR A 95 -3.05 -4.94 -2.19
N ALA A 96 -4.02 -4.69 -3.09
CA ALA A 96 -5.43 -4.96 -2.83
C ALA A 96 -5.68 -6.41 -2.36
N SER A 97 -5.03 -7.39 -2.99
CA SER A 97 -5.19 -8.80 -2.63
C SER A 97 -4.65 -9.10 -1.23
N VAL A 98 -3.55 -8.46 -0.84
CA VAL A 98 -2.97 -8.53 0.51
C VAL A 98 -3.90 -7.91 1.54
N MET A 99 -4.44 -6.72 1.26
CA MET A 99 -5.42 -6.06 2.12
C MET A 99 -6.67 -6.93 2.28
N ASN A 100 -7.21 -7.43 1.18
CA ASN A 100 -8.39 -8.31 1.19
C ASN A 100 -8.16 -9.61 1.99
N HIS A 101 -6.92 -10.15 1.96
CA HIS A 101 -6.54 -11.32 2.74
C HIS A 101 -6.50 -11.03 4.24
N PHE A 102 -5.91 -9.88 4.64
CA PHE A 102 -5.76 -9.53 6.05
C PHE A 102 -7.02 -8.96 6.69
N PHE A 103 -7.98 -8.49 5.88
CA PHE A 103 -9.26 -7.94 6.31
C PHE A 103 -10.45 -8.71 5.68
N PRO A 104 -10.60 -10.01 5.95
CA PRO A 104 -11.53 -10.89 5.23
C PRO A 104 -13.01 -10.56 5.43
N ASP A 105 -13.34 -9.81 6.47
CA ASP A 105 -14.70 -9.41 6.88
C ASP A 105 -15.04 -7.94 6.58
N ARG A 106 -14.04 -7.17 6.11
CA ARG A 106 -14.24 -5.73 5.85
C ARG A 106 -14.61 -5.48 4.39
N LYS A 107 -15.45 -4.49 4.14
CA LYS A 107 -15.63 -3.95 2.80
C LYS A 107 -14.29 -3.37 2.34
N LEU A 108 -13.84 -3.74 1.15
CA LEU A 108 -12.67 -3.16 0.50
C LEU A 108 -13.12 -2.31 -0.69
N TYR A 109 -12.90 -1.02 -0.60
CA TYR A 109 -13.13 -0.09 -1.70
C TYR A 109 -11.84 0.05 -2.52
N LEU A 110 -11.96 -0.17 -3.84
CA LEU A 110 -10.86 -0.09 -4.81
C LEU A 110 -11.08 1.11 -5.73
N PHE A 111 -10.30 2.15 -5.54
CA PHE A 111 -10.36 3.38 -6.34
C PHE A 111 -9.22 3.39 -7.35
N ASP A 112 -9.56 3.38 -8.63
CA ASP A 112 -8.59 3.44 -9.72
C ASP A 112 -9.31 3.86 -11.01
N THR A 113 -8.61 4.45 -11.95
CA THR A 113 -9.10 4.67 -13.31
C THR A 113 -9.21 3.35 -14.08
N PHE A 114 -8.33 2.38 -13.78
CA PHE A 114 -8.09 1.13 -14.53
C PHE A 114 -7.75 1.40 -16.01
N GLU A 115 -7.17 2.56 -16.28
CA GLU A 115 -6.82 3.05 -17.62
C GLU A 115 -5.49 3.83 -17.62
N GLY A 116 -4.72 3.79 -16.51
CA GLY A 116 -3.51 4.57 -16.29
C GLY A 116 -3.79 5.91 -15.61
N PHE A 117 -2.86 6.84 -15.66
CA PHE A 117 -3.04 8.16 -15.03
C PHE A 117 -4.11 9.01 -15.72
N ASP A 118 -4.89 9.75 -14.94
CA ASP A 118 -5.81 10.75 -15.48
C ASP A 118 -5.04 12.00 -15.94
N LEU A 119 -5.45 12.58 -17.07
CA LEU A 119 -4.80 13.76 -17.63
C LEU A 119 -4.82 14.96 -16.68
N ARG A 120 -5.84 15.09 -15.84
CA ARG A 120 -5.95 16.17 -14.84
C ARG A 120 -4.84 16.09 -13.79
N ASP A 121 -4.46 14.87 -13.41
CA ASP A 121 -3.38 14.65 -12.43
C ASP A 121 -2.01 14.90 -13.06
N LEU A 122 -1.82 14.50 -14.32
CA LEU A 122 -0.60 14.79 -15.08
C LEU A 122 -0.41 16.30 -15.30
N GLU A 123 -1.48 17.04 -15.64
CA GLU A 123 -1.45 18.50 -15.75
C GLU A 123 -1.08 19.18 -14.42
N ALA A 124 -1.56 18.65 -13.29
CA ALA A 124 -1.19 19.14 -11.97
C ALA A 124 0.30 18.89 -11.65
N GLU A 125 0.84 17.72 -12.01
CA GLU A 125 2.26 17.40 -11.89
C GLU A 125 3.14 18.35 -12.73
N GLU A 126 2.75 18.61 -13.99
CA GLU A 126 3.45 19.51 -14.87
C GLU A 126 3.49 20.95 -14.31
N GLN A 127 2.38 21.44 -13.75
CA GLN A 127 2.31 22.76 -13.11
C GLN A 127 3.23 22.87 -11.88
N LEU A 128 3.50 21.76 -11.20
CA LEU A 128 4.48 21.68 -10.09
C LEU A 128 5.92 21.54 -10.57
N GLY A 129 6.14 21.40 -11.88
CA GLY A 129 7.45 21.22 -12.49
C GLY A 129 7.95 19.76 -12.45
N TYR A 130 7.05 18.79 -12.26
CA TYR A 130 7.35 17.36 -12.30
C TYR A 130 6.90 16.80 -13.66
N ASN A 131 7.82 16.22 -14.42
CA ASN A 131 7.58 15.78 -15.81
C ASN A 131 8.05 14.34 -16.04
N THR A 132 7.81 13.46 -15.08
CA THR A 132 8.31 12.09 -15.15
C THR A 132 7.25 11.07 -15.59
N SER A 133 5.97 11.43 -15.59
CA SER A 133 4.86 10.51 -15.77
C SER A 133 4.19 10.64 -17.14
N SER A 134 3.63 9.55 -17.66
CA SER A 134 2.87 9.47 -18.90
C SER A 134 1.50 8.83 -18.63
N TYR A 135 0.49 9.20 -19.43
CA TYR A 135 -0.83 8.56 -19.34
C TYR A 135 -0.79 7.07 -19.73
N GLU A 136 0.27 6.61 -20.39
CA GLU A 136 0.49 5.20 -20.71
C GLU A 136 1.00 4.39 -19.52
N ASP A 137 1.51 5.07 -18.47
CA ASP A 137 1.97 4.41 -17.27
C ASP A 137 0.79 3.76 -16.54
N PHE A 138 0.99 2.52 -16.10
CA PHE A 138 -0.01 1.72 -15.38
C PHE A 138 -1.31 1.42 -16.14
N ASN A 139 -1.36 1.57 -17.49
CA ASN A 139 -2.56 1.32 -18.28
C ASN A 139 -2.78 -0.18 -18.60
N ASP A 140 -1.82 -1.05 -18.30
CA ASP A 140 -1.88 -2.49 -18.55
C ASP A 140 -2.60 -3.25 -17.41
N THR A 141 -3.77 -2.75 -17.04
CA THR A 141 -4.63 -3.28 -16.00
C THR A 141 -6.11 -3.29 -16.42
N ASN A 142 -6.94 -4.00 -15.68
CA ASN A 142 -8.40 -3.95 -15.75
C ASN A 142 -9.04 -4.56 -14.51
N ILE A 143 -10.34 -4.36 -14.34
CA ILE A 143 -11.09 -4.82 -13.16
C ILE A 143 -11.08 -6.33 -13.04
N GLU A 144 -11.22 -7.07 -14.15
CA GLU A 144 -11.27 -8.53 -14.18
C GLU A 144 -9.96 -9.12 -13.65
N LEU A 145 -8.82 -8.61 -14.13
CA LEU A 145 -7.49 -9.02 -13.69
C LEU A 145 -7.27 -8.78 -12.18
N VAL A 146 -7.77 -7.67 -11.67
CA VAL A 146 -7.72 -7.35 -10.24
C VAL A 146 -8.60 -8.32 -9.45
N MET A 147 -9.85 -8.50 -9.87
CA MET A 147 -10.82 -9.36 -9.19
C MET A 147 -10.42 -10.84 -9.16
N GLU A 148 -9.64 -11.31 -10.14
CA GLU A 148 -9.11 -12.68 -10.14
C GLU A 148 -8.20 -12.97 -8.95
N LYS A 149 -7.44 -11.97 -8.49
CA LYS A 149 -6.48 -12.10 -7.38
C LYS A 149 -7.11 -12.04 -5.99
N MET A 150 -8.36 -11.60 -5.89
CA MET A 150 -8.99 -11.33 -4.60
C MET A 150 -9.42 -12.61 -3.89
N PRO A 151 -8.93 -12.90 -2.67
CA PRO A 151 -9.33 -14.07 -1.90
C PRO A 151 -10.79 -13.99 -1.40
N HIS A 152 -11.31 -12.79 -1.08
CA HIS A 152 -12.65 -12.59 -0.52
C HIS A 152 -13.47 -11.63 -1.41
N LYS A 153 -13.88 -12.10 -2.60
CA LYS A 153 -14.51 -11.28 -3.66
C LYS A 153 -15.82 -10.61 -3.25
N ASN A 154 -16.56 -11.20 -2.31
CA ASN A 154 -17.88 -10.69 -1.90
C ASN A 154 -17.82 -9.36 -1.15
N ASN A 155 -16.66 -8.98 -0.64
CA ASN A 155 -16.48 -7.78 0.17
C ASN A 155 -15.89 -6.60 -0.62
N ILE A 156 -15.71 -6.76 -1.95
CA ILE A 156 -15.03 -5.77 -2.79
C ILE A 156 -16.05 -4.87 -3.47
N ILE A 157 -15.76 -3.58 -3.45
CA ILE A 157 -16.52 -2.53 -4.11
C ILE A 157 -15.57 -1.74 -4.99
N VAL A 158 -15.67 -1.94 -6.30
CA VAL A 158 -14.86 -1.22 -7.29
C VAL A 158 -15.46 0.16 -7.53
N LYS A 159 -14.62 1.17 -7.45
CA LYS A 159 -14.90 2.59 -7.69
C LYS A 159 -14.05 3.08 -8.86
N LYS A 160 -14.43 2.66 -10.08
CA LYS A 160 -13.72 3.07 -11.30
C LYS A 160 -13.92 4.56 -11.59
N GLY A 161 -12.83 5.24 -11.90
CA GLY A 161 -12.81 6.63 -12.34
C GLY A 161 -11.82 7.49 -11.57
N TRP A 162 -11.76 8.74 -11.98
CA TRP A 162 -10.87 9.72 -11.35
C TRP A 162 -11.28 10.03 -9.90
N PHE A 163 -10.30 10.07 -9.00
CA PHE A 163 -10.50 10.47 -7.61
C PHE A 163 -10.35 12.01 -7.47
N PRO A 164 -11.20 12.72 -6.71
CA PRO A 164 -12.18 12.19 -5.76
C PRO A 164 -13.60 11.95 -6.32
N GLU A 165 -13.87 12.20 -7.60
CA GLU A 165 -15.22 12.02 -8.17
C GLU A 165 -15.76 10.59 -8.02
N SER A 166 -14.88 9.58 -8.17
CA SER A 166 -15.23 8.16 -7.97
C SER A 166 -15.67 7.82 -6.55
N ALA A 167 -15.38 8.68 -5.57
CA ALA A 167 -15.80 8.51 -4.18
C ALA A 167 -17.23 9.03 -3.89
N ALA A 168 -17.94 9.54 -4.89
CA ALA A 168 -19.31 10.00 -4.70
C ALA A 168 -20.22 8.92 -4.09
N GLY A 169 -21.06 9.33 -3.14
CA GLY A 169 -21.97 8.47 -2.40
C GLY A 169 -21.34 7.74 -1.21
N LEU A 170 -20.11 8.09 -0.84
CA LEU A 170 -19.40 7.55 0.32
C LEU A 170 -19.08 8.62 1.38
N GLU A 171 -19.84 9.70 1.40
CA GLU A 171 -19.62 10.85 2.28
C GLU A 171 -19.70 10.45 3.76
N ASP A 172 -20.55 9.47 4.09
CA ASP A 172 -20.78 8.98 5.46
C ASP A 172 -20.04 7.66 5.76
N GLU A 173 -19.27 7.10 4.81
CA GLU A 173 -18.49 5.89 5.03
C GLU A 173 -17.32 6.17 5.98
N THR A 174 -17.01 5.22 6.85
CA THR A 174 -15.89 5.30 7.79
C THR A 174 -14.87 4.24 7.45
N PHE A 175 -13.60 4.60 7.47
CA PHE A 175 -12.48 3.71 7.14
C PHE A 175 -11.60 3.45 8.35
N CYS A 176 -11.23 2.19 8.59
CA CYS A 176 -10.27 1.82 9.63
C CYS A 176 -8.84 1.69 9.10
N PHE A 177 -8.69 1.41 7.81
CA PHE A 177 -7.40 1.28 7.15
C PHE A 177 -7.49 1.74 5.70
N VAL A 178 -6.54 2.56 5.26
CA VAL A 178 -6.46 3.06 3.89
C VAL A 178 -5.03 2.94 3.39
N LEU A 179 -4.84 2.48 2.17
CA LEU A 179 -3.60 2.61 1.41
C LEU A 179 -3.81 3.61 0.28
N ILE A 180 -2.88 4.55 0.14
CA ILE A 180 -2.80 5.50 -0.97
C ILE A 180 -1.49 5.20 -1.69
N ASP A 181 -1.61 4.71 -2.93
CA ASP A 181 -0.52 4.26 -3.80
C ASP A 181 -0.81 4.77 -5.23
N ALA A 182 -0.87 6.11 -5.35
CA ALA A 182 -1.36 6.79 -6.55
C ALA A 182 -0.28 7.67 -7.21
N ASP A 183 0.98 7.51 -6.79
CA ASP A 183 2.20 8.08 -7.36
C ASP A 183 2.23 9.62 -7.42
N LEU A 184 1.18 10.27 -7.93
CA LEU A 184 1.14 11.67 -8.28
C LEU A 184 0.66 12.57 -7.12
N TYR A 185 1.06 13.84 -7.15
CA TYR A 185 0.72 14.81 -6.12
C TYR A 185 -0.80 14.94 -5.90
N GLN A 186 -1.55 15.19 -6.97
CA GLN A 186 -2.97 15.51 -6.85
C GLN A 186 -3.81 14.41 -6.24
N PRO A 187 -3.75 13.13 -6.73
CA PRO A 187 -4.57 12.07 -6.16
C PRO A 187 -4.15 11.72 -4.72
N ILE A 188 -2.85 11.80 -4.38
CA ILE A 188 -2.38 11.59 -3.01
C ILE A 188 -2.87 12.70 -2.09
N TYR A 189 -2.77 13.97 -2.49
CA TYR A 189 -3.21 15.12 -1.71
C TYR A 189 -4.71 15.08 -1.44
N GLU A 190 -5.52 14.89 -2.48
CA GLU A 190 -6.98 14.75 -2.36
C GLU A 190 -7.36 13.51 -1.54
N GLY A 191 -6.69 12.39 -1.79
CA GLY A 191 -6.89 11.14 -1.05
C GLY A 191 -6.65 11.32 0.44
N LEU A 192 -5.54 11.94 0.82
CA LEU A 192 -5.21 12.23 2.22
C LEU A 192 -6.29 13.08 2.90
N HIS A 193 -6.73 14.17 2.26
CA HIS A 193 -7.77 15.04 2.80
C HIS A 193 -9.12 14.34 2.90
N TRP A 194 -9.50 13.58 1.87
CA TRP A 194 -10.78 12.90 1.80
C TRP A 194 -10.87 11.76 2.81
N PHE A 195 -9.87 10.88 2.86
CA PHE A 195 -9.84 9.72 3.74
C PHE A 195 -9.58 10.09 5.20
N TYR A 196 -8.71 11.06 5.49
CA TYR A 196 -8.42 11.42 6.88
C TYR A 196 -9.65 11.94 7.64
N ARG A 197 -10.52 12.69 6.97
CA ARG A 197 -11.80 13.14 7.56
C ARG A 197 -12.67 11.95 7.95
N ARG A 198 -12.65 10.89 7.17
CA ARG A 198 -13.45 9.65 7.32
C ARG A 198 -12.72 8.52 8.04
N LEU A 199 -11.48 8.73 8.40
CA LEU A 199 -10.71 7.74 9.14
C LEU A 199 -11.26 7.58 10.54
N ALA A 200 -11.49 6.34 10.96
CA ALA A 200 -11.90 6.01 12.33
C ALA A 200 -10.84 6.46 13.33
N LYS A 201 -11.24 6.81 14.53
CA LYS A 201 -10.30 7.05 15.64
C LYS A 201 -9.49 5.79 15.93
N GLY A 202 -8.17 5.88 15.87
CA GLY A 202 -7.23 4.76 15.95
C GLY A 202 -6.95 4.07 14.63
N GLY A 203 -7.60 4.47 13.53
CA GLY A 203 -7.34 3.96 12.19
C GLY A 203 -6.05 4.51 11.58
N TYR A 204 -5.66 3.93 10.44
CA TYR A 204 -4.38 4.19 9.80
C TYR A 204 -4.54 4.48 8.31
N ILE A 205 -3.72 5.42 7.82
CA ILE A 205 -3.46 5.63 6.39
C ILE A 205 -2.00 5.28 6.13
N LEU A 206 -1.74 4.46 5.13
CA LEU A 206 -0.45 4.27 4.50
C LEU A 206 -0.40 5.08 3.21
N VAL A 207 0.74 5.72 2.93
CA VAL A 207 1.01 6.34 1.63
C VAL A 207 2.31 5.75 1.12
N ASP A 208 2.29 5.13 -0.06
CA ASP A 208 3.50 4.62 -0.71
C ASP A 208 4.21 5.70 -1.54
N ASP A 209 5.35 5.37 -2.12
CA ASP A 209 6.17 6.22 -3.00
C ASP A 209 6.64 7.56 -2.41
N TYR A 210 6.58 7.69 -1.08
CA TYR A 210 6.91 8.92 -0.35
C TYR A 210 8.30 9.47 -0.69
N ASN A 211 9.26 8.64 -1.03
CA ASN A 211 10.63 9.06 -1.31
C ASN A 211 11.15 8.53 -2.66
N TRP A 212 10.26 8.20 -3.58
CA TRP A 212 10.64 7.77 -4.91
C TRP A 212 10.99 8.97 -5.79
N SER A 213 12.17 8.92 -6.43
CA SER A 213 12.67 10.03 -7.27
C SER A 213 11.84 10.25 -8.53
N ASP A 214 11.17 9.20 -9.03
CA ASP A 214 10.39 9.26 -10.26
C ASP A 214 9.03 9.94 -10.03
N TYR A 215 8.53 9.91 -8.77
CA TYR A 215 7.25 10.53 -8.38
C TYR A 215 7.42 11.51 -7.20
N PRO A 216 8.14 12.62 -7.37
CA PRO A 216 8.43 13.56 -6.28
C PRO A 216 7.18 14.26 -5.73
N GLY A 217 6.08 14.23 -6.47
CA GLY A 217 4.78 14.75 -6.07
C GLY A 217 4.22 14.07 -4.83
N ALA A 218 4.44 12.78 -4.67
CA ALA A 218 3.99 12.01 -3.51
C ALA A 218 4.51 12.59 -2.18
N LYS A 219 5.81 12.87 -2.11
CA LYS A 219 6.41 13.49 -0.91
C LYS A 219 5.84 14.87 -0.62
N LYS A 220 5.66 15.67 -1.65
CA LYS A 220 5.10 17.02 -1.51
C LYS A 220 3.66 16.97 -0.99
N ALA A 221 2.83 16.08 -1.50
CA ALA A 221 1.46 15.91 -1.07
C ALA A 221 1.36 15.57 0.43
N VAL A 222 2.17 14.64 0.91
CA VAL A 222 2.24 14.28 2.34
C VAL A 222 2.68 15.47 3.20
N HIS A 223 3.69 16.22 2.77
CA HIS A 223 4.15 17.40 3.51
C HIS A 223 3.09 18.49 3.60
N ASP A 224 2.43 18.80 2.49
CA ASP A 224 1.41 19.85 2.44
C ASP A 224 0.22 19.45 3.33
N PHE A 225 -0.29 18.24 3.17
CA PHE A 225 -1.35 17.70 4.02
C PHE A 225 -0.99 17.74 5.52
N SER A 226 0.19 17.24 5.88
CA SER A 226 0.65 17.22 7.28
C SER A 226 0.70 18.62 7.89
N ARG A 227 1.19 19.60 7.15
CA ARG A 227 1.26 21.01 7.59
C ARG A 227 -0.13 21.63 7.74
N GLU A 228 -1.04 21.37 6.80
CA GLU A 228 -2.38 21.99 6.78
C GLU A 228 -3.30 21.43 7.84
N VAL A 229 -3.24 20.12 8.08
CA VAL A 229 -4.09 19.43 9.04
C VAL A 229 -3.47 19.38 10.44
N GLY A 230 -2.16 19.64 10.53
CA GLY A 230 -1.45 19.62 11.81
C GLY A 230 -1.22 18.20 12.35
N VAL A 231 -1.06 17.22 11.47
CA VAL A 231 -0.83 15.81 11.86
C VAL A 231 0.60 15.38 11.55
N ASN A 232 1.12 14.51 12.39
CA ASN A 232 2.43 13.89 12.15
C ASN A 232 2.29 12.60 11.34
N TYR A 233 3.35 12.23 10.65
CA TYR A 233 3.49 10.95 9.98
C TYR A 233 4.82 10.31 10.32
N ILE A 234 4.92 8.99 10.13
CA ILE A 234 6.12 8.20 10.41
C ILE A 234 6.64 7.65 9.08
N PRO A 235 7.82 8.10 8.60
CA PRO A 235 8.45 7.53 7.42
C PRO A 235 8.96 6.11 7.71
N ILE A 236 8.69 5.20 6.79
CA ILE A 236 9.10 3.79 6.84
C ILE A 236 10.00 3.50 5.64
N PRO A 237 11.20 2.95 5.84
CA PRO A 237 12.12 2.62 4.76
C PRO A 237 11.67 1.32 4.06
N ASN A 238 11.05 1.46 2.92
CA ASN A 238 10.81 0.39 1.95
C ASN A 238 11.54 0.73 0.63
N ALA A 239 11.23 0.08 -0.47
CA ALA A 239 11.92 0.30 -1.74
C ALA A 239 11.81 1.76 -2.24
N THR A 240 10.61 2.33 -2.14
CA THR A 240 10.26 3.68 -2.60
C THR A 240 10.07 4.68 -1.44
N GLY A 241 10.10 4.19 -0.20
CA GLY A 241 9.70 4.92 0.98
C GLY A 241 8.18 5.00 1.14
N CYS A 242 7.65 4.66 2.30
CA CYS A 242 6.24 4.89 2.61
C CYS A 242 6.08 5.66 3.92
N VAL A 243 4.88 6.13 4.21
CA VAL A 243 4.57 6.78 5.48
C VAL A 243 3.31 6.21 6.12
N VAL A 244 3.27 6.24 7.44
CA VAL A 244 2.11 5.88 8.24
C VAL A 244 1.55 7.13 8.91
N ILE A 245 0.24 7.33 8.77
CA ILE A 245 -0.53 8.36 9.45
C ILE A 245 -1.59 7.67 10.29
N GLY A 246 -1.55 7.88 11.61
CA GLY A 246 -2.57 7.38 12.54
C GLY A 246 -3.51 8.48 12.98
N LYS A 247 -4.80 8.19 13.13
CA LYS A 247 -5.75 9.12 13.73
C LYS A 247 -5.83 8.90 15.23
N SER A 248 -5.59 9.96 16.03
CA SER A 248 -5.65 9.87 17.49
C SER A 248 -7.00 9.33 17.98
N LYS A 249 -6.96 8.49 19.02
CA LYS A 249 -8.16 8.06 19.76
C LYS A 249 -8.69 9.14 20.68
N ILE A 250 -7.79 10.02 21.14
CA ILE A 250 -8.07 11.12 22.06
C ILE A 250 -8.29 12.36 21.19
N SER A 251 -9.45 12.92 21.25
CA SER A 251 -9.80 14.23 20.66
C SER A 251 -9.80 15.28 21.73
#